data_2b0421dbb3bbc6ffb7af550e4367c73e
#
_entry.id   2b0421dbb3bbc6ffb7af550e4367c73e
#
_cell.length_a   1.000
_cell.length_b   1.000
_cell.length_c   1.000
_cell.angle_alpha   90.00
_cell.angle_beta   90.00
_cell.angle_gamma   90.00
#
_symmetry.space_group_name_H-M   'P 1'
#
loop_
_entity.id
_entity.type
_entity.pdbx_description
1 polymer ?
#
loop_
_entity_poly.entity_id
_entity_poly.type
_entity_poly.pdbx_seq_one_letter_code
_entity_poly.pdbx_strand_id
1 'polypeptide(L)'
;ITDDKDCDDLEAPIPVMTKETFLKLGETSQLPKEAPKATDLAALVYTSGTTGNPKGVMLTHRNVISNIQGVLKNLQPSGHETFLSFLPLSHTFERTTSYYLALGLGYTTAFNRSIANLQADFREIRPTVLMSVPRVYEMIYAKLQDGLAKKSKFVRYLFDWAVEVGWRRFCRENGLPVESSSRAWLDPFVAGFLDKKVGSQLRAVFGDRIHLYISGGAALSPAVARTFFALGVPIYQGYGMTETSPIISVNKVGHNHPNTVGPALPNIEVRLGEGDELQVRGPTVMKGYWNRE
;
A
#
# COMPACT_ATOMS: atom_id res chain seq x y z
N ILE A 1 -0.24 -1.54 27.40
CA ILE A 1 0.46 -0.27 27.58
C ILE A 1 -0.51 0.83 27.12
N THR A 2 -0.71 1.84 27.92
CA THR A 2 -1.60 2.97 27.63
C THR A 2 -0.88 4.29 27.90
N ASP A 3 -1.31 5.36 27.23
CA ASP A 3 -0.90 6.73 27.55
C ASP A 3 -1.78 7.35 28.65
N ASP A 4 -2.82 6.63 29.09
CA ASP A 4 -3.73 7.04 30.14
C ASP A 4 -3.04 6.97 31.51
N LYS A 5 -3.09 8.07 32.26
CA LYS A 5 -2.47 8.16 33.59
C LYS A 5 -3.24 7.40 34.65
N ASP A 6 -4.51 7.07 34.39
CA ASP A 6 -5.41 6.41 35.34
C ASP A 6 -5.49 4.88 35.11
N CYS A 7 -4.45 4.29 34.50
CA CYS A 7 -4.45 2.85 34.20
C CYS A 7 -4.26 1.96 35.46
N ASP A 8 -3.87 2.52 36.58
CA ASP A 8 -3.62 1.76 37.83
C ASP A 8 -4.91 1.19 38.44
N ASP A 9 -6.10 1.75 38.06
CA ASP A 9 -7.40 1.30 38.51
C ASP A 9 -8.11 0.32 37.53
N LEU A 10 -7.45 -0.04 36.42
CA LEU A 10 -8.02 -0.97 35.45
C LEU A 10 -7.92 -2.42 35.94
N GLU A 11 -9.04 -3.01 36.34
CA GLU A 11 -9.14 -4.46 36.53
C GLU A 11 -8.98 -5.19 35.19
N ALA A 12 -7.79 -5.70 34.93
CA ALA A 12 -7.49 -6.47 33.72
C ALA A 12 -6.85 -7.81 34.11
N PRO A 13 -7.14 -8.90 33.36
CA PRO A 13 -6.56 -10.21 33.63
C PRO A 13 -5.05 -10.28 33.34
N ILE A 14 -4.48 -9.19 32.85
CA ILE A 14 -3.05 -9.04 32.56
C ILE A 14 -2.54 -7.73 33.17
N PRO A 15 -1.25 -7.61 33.53
CA PRO A 15 -0.70 -6.36 34.05
C PRO A 15 -0.87 -5.21 33.05
N VAL A 16 -1.45 -4.12 33.51
CA VAL A 16 -1.58 -2.86 32.75
C VAL A 16 -0.59 -1.86 33.32
N MET A 17 0.08 -1.10 32.47
CA MET A 17 1.03 -0.09 32.89
C MET A 17 1.06 1.09 31.93
N THR A 18 1.46 2.24 32.41
CA THR A 18 1.67 3.43 31.57
C THR A 18 2.87 3.21 30.64
N LYS A 19 2.89 3.92 29.52
CA LYS A 19 4.04 3.95 28.61
C LYS A 19 5.33 4.37 29.32
N GLU A 20 5.23 5.34 30.22
CA GLU A 20 6.39 5.82 31.01
C GLU A 20 6.95 4.71 31.90
N THR A 21 6.12 4.00 32.63
CA THR A 21 6.51 2.84 33.45
C THR A 21 7.17 1.75 32.62
N PHE A 22 6.61 1.44 31.44
CA PHE A 22 7.16 0.44 30.53
C PHE A 22 8.56 0.84 30.02
N LEU A 23 8.78 2.11 29.67
CA LEU A 23 10.07 2.61 29.21
C LEU A 23 11.12 2.55 30.33
N LYS A 24 10.77 2.92 31.56
CA LYS A 24 11.65 2.81 32.73
C LYS A 24 12.09 1.35 33.01
N LEU A 25 11.20 0.38 32.84
CA LEU A 25 11.56 -1.03 32.95
C LEU A 25 12.61 -1.43 31.89
N GLY A 26 12.51 -0.86 30.68
CA GLY A 26 13.49 -1.10 29.61
C GLY A 26 14.89 -0.60 29.91
N GLU A 27 15.04 0.50 30.66
CA GLU A 27 16.33 1.09 31.03
C GLU A 27 17.17 0.16 31.91
N THR A 28 16.54 -0.68 32.71
CA THR A 28 17.21 -1.62 33.65
C THR A 28 17.24 -3.06 33.15
N SER A 29 16.54 -3.33 32.02
CA SER A 29 16.42 -4.69 31.46
C SER A 29 17.63 -5.03 30.59
N GLN A 30 18.14 -6.25 30.73
CA GLN A 30 19.16 -6.78 29.81
C GLN A 30 18.47 -7.32 28.54
N LEU A 31 19.07 -7.06 27.37
CA LEU A 31 18.63 -7.67 26.13
C LEU A 31 18.75 -9.20 26.22
N PRO A 32 17.81 -9.94 25.61
CA PRO A 32 17.93 -11.40 25.52
C PRO A 32 19.26 -11.79 24.89
N LYS A 33 19.92 -12.79 25.47
CA LYS A 33 21.21 -13.31 24.98
C LYS A 33 21.08 -14.07 23.65
N GLU A 34 19.90 -14.60 23.37
CA GLU A 34 19.65 -15.37 22.16
C GLU A 34 18.87 -14.53 21.13
N ALA A 35 19.39 -14.50 19.91
CA ALA A 35 18.66 -13.92 18.79
C ALA A 35 17.48 -14.81 18.37
N PRO A 36 16.34 -14.24 17.95
CA PRO A 36 15.21 -15.02 17.47
C PRO A 36 15.58 -15.83 16.23
N LYS A 37 15.07 -17.07 16.15
CA LYS A 37 15.23 -17.94 14.98
C LYS A 37 14.21 -17.59 13.90
N ALA A 38 14.52 -17.90 12.66
CA ALA A 38 13.63 -17.66 11.54
C ALA A 38 12.24 -18.34 11.69
N THR A 39 12.19 -19.45 12.43
CA THR A 39 10.97 -20.25 12.69
C THR A 39 10.18 -19.77 13.91
N ASP A 40 10.74 -18.86 14.70
CA ASP A 40 10.06 -18.35 15.88
C ASP A 40 8.88 -17.44 15.47
N LEU A 41 7.88 -17.39 16.34
CA LEU A 41 6.71 -16.55 16.13
C LEU A 41 7.10 -15.07 16.22
N ALA A 42 6.91 -14.34 15.12
CA ALA A 42 7.17 -12.91 15.06
C ALA A 42 5.93 -12.08 15.41
N ALA A 43 4.75 -12.55 14.99
CA ALA A 43 3.50 -11.83 15.21
C ALA A 43 2.30 -12.77 15.27
N LEU A 44 1.34 -12.40 16.11
CA LEU A 44 0.00 -12.96 16.14
C LEU A 44 -0.98 -11.88 15.68
N VAL A 45 -1.61 -12.09 14.53
CA VAL A 45 -2.49 -11.08 13.91
C VAL A 45 -3.91 -11.63 13.84
N TYR A 46 -4.82 -10.98 14.53
CA TYR A 46 -6.22 -11.38 14.52
C TYR A 46 -6.96 -10.84 13.28
N THR A 47 -7.71 -11.74 12.64
CA THR A 47 -8.62 -11.39 11.53
C THR A 47 -10.06 -11.65 11.95
N SER A 48 -10.98 -10.84 11.43
CA SER A 48 -12.42 -10.93 11.78
C SER A 48 -13.11 -12.21 11.31
N GLY A 49 -12.45 -13.04 10.51
CA GLY A 49 -12.96 -14.31 10.00
C GLY A 49 -14.40 -14.24 9.43
N THR A 50 -14.68 -14.95 8.36
CA THR A 50 -16.04 -15.03 7.78
C THR A 50 -17.05 -15.73 8.70
N THR A 51 -16.58 -16.43 9.73
CA THR A 51 -17.39 -17.22 10.69
C THR A 51 -17.69 -16.50 12.00
N GLY A 52 -17.41 -15.21 12.12
CA GLY A 52 -17.75 -14.37 13.27
C GLY A 52 -16.75 -14.37 14.44
N ASN A 53 -16.02 -15.45 14.68
CA ASN A 53 -15.00 -15.49 15.75
C ASN A 53 -13.62 -15.09 15.19
N PRO A 54 -12.91 -14.12 15.80
CA PRO A 54 -11.57 -13.76 15.40
C PRO A 54 -10.60 -14.94 15.37
N LYS A 55 -9.76 -15.01 14.34
CA LYS A 55 -8.74 -16.06 14.18
C LYS A 55 -7.37 -15.41 14.31
N GLY A 56 -6.53 -15.93 15.21
CA GLY A 56 -5.16 -15.46 15.39
C GLY A 56 -4.22 -16.11 14.38
N VAL A 57 -3.80 -15.37 13.36
CA VAL A 57 -2.84 -15.83 12.34
C VAL A 57 -1.44 -15.81 12.92
N MET A 58 -0.74 -16.95 12.93
CA MET A 58 0.63 -17.10 13.43
C MET A 58 1.64 -16.83 12.31
N LEU A 59 2.37 -15.72 12.39
CA LEU A 59 3.42 -15.36 11.43
C LEU A 59 4.80 -15.51 12.07
N THR A 60 5.68 -16.26 11.42
CA THR A 60 7.09 -16.39 11.83
C THR A 60 7.94 -15.29 11.22
N HIS A 61 9.16 -15.07 11.76
CA HIS A 61 10.14 -14.17 11.16
C HIS A 61 10.43 -14.54 9.70
N ARG A 62 10.53 -15.83 9.39
CA ARG A 62 10.72 -16.31 8.02
C ARG A 62 9.59 -15.90 7.09
N ASN A 63 8.33 -15.99 7.54
CA ASN A 63 7.18 -15.60 6.71
C ASN A 63 7.27 -14.13 6.30
N VAL A 64 7.50 -13.24 7.26
CA VAL A 64 7.59 -11.79 7.03
C VAL A 64 8.77 -11.44 6.12
N ILE A 65 9.97 -11.93 6.44
CA ILE A 65 11.17 -11.64 5.65
C ILE A 65 11.05 -12.17 4.21
N SER A 66 10.50 -13.38 4.04
CA SER A 66 10.28 -13.95 2.70
C SER A 66 9.29 -13.11 1.88
N ASN A 67 8.28 -12.53 2.50
CA ASN A 67 7.34 -11.64 1.82
C ASN A 67 8.05 -10.36 1.34
N ILE A 68 8.81 -9.71 2.21
CA ILE A 68 9.61 -8.53 1.87
C ILE A 68 10.56 -8.82 0.71
N GLN A 69 11.30 -9.94 0.74
CA GLN A 69 12.22 -10.33 -0.32
C GLN A 69 11.50 -10.55 -1.66
N GLY A 70 10.30 -11.14 -1.64
CA GLY A 70 9.47 -11.30 -2.83
C GLY A 70 9.03 -9.96 -3.43
N VAL A 71 8.59 -9.03 -2.58
CA VAL A 71 8.17 -7.68 -2.98
C VAL A 71 9.32 -6.90 -3.63
N LEU A 72 10.50 -6.92 -3.01
CA LEU A 72 11.68 -6.22 -3.51
C LEU A 72 12.12 -6.68 -4.90
N LYS A 73 11.95 -7.97 -5.22
CA LYS A 73 12.24 -8.50 -6.56
C LYS A 73 11.27 -7.97 -7.63
N ASN A 74 10.04 -7.63 -7.26
CA ASN A 74 9.03 -7.14 -8.20
C ASN A 74 9.02 -5.62 -8.34
N LEU A 75 9.20 -4.87 -7.26
CA LEU A 75 9.05 -3.43 -7.24
C LEU A 75 10.38 -2.66 -7.32
N GLN A 76 11.49 -3.28 -6.94
CA GLN A 76 12.85 -2.74 -7.02
C GLN A 76 12.94 -1.26 -6.61
N PRO A 77 12.61 -0.90 -5.36
CA PRO A 77 12.72 0.48 -4.90
C PRO A 77 14.16 0.97 -5.09
N SER A 78 14.33 2.19 -5.53
CA SER A 78 15.62 2.77 -5.89
C SER A 78 16.02 3.89 -4.94
N GLY A 79 17.20 3.77 -4.35
CA GLY A 79 17.77 4.84 -3.51
C GLY A 79 17.24 4.83 -2.08
N HIS A 80 17.13 6.02 -1.49
CA HIS A 80 16.63 6.20 -0.11
C HIS A 80 15.16 6.62 -0.14
N GLU A 81 14.28 5.70 0.24
CA GLU A 81 12.84 5.92 0.19
C GLU A 81 12.30 6.55 1.47
N THR A 82 11.25 7.35 1.32
CA THR A 82 10.49 7.95 2.41
C THR A 82 9.04 7.48 2.33
N PHE A 83 8.58 6.81 3.37
CA PHE A 83 7.20 6.33 3.51
C PHE A 83 6.41 7.29 4.39
N LEU A 84 5.13 7.48 4.07
CA LEU A 84 4.16 8.08 4.99
C LEU A 84 3.20 6.99 5.45
N SER A 85 3.39 6.53 6.70
CA SER A 85 2.56 5.50 7.32
C SER A 85 1.30 6.12 7.91
N PHE A 86 0.13 5.70 7.44
CA PHE A 86 -1.18 6.21 7.89
C PHE A 86 -2.25 5.12 8.00
N LEU A 87 -1.99 3.92 7.49
CA LEU A 87 -2.86 2.77 7.71
C LEU A 87 -2.57 2.15 9.08
N PRO A 88 -3.50 1.36 9.66
CA PRO A 88 -3.27 0.74 10.96
C PRO A 88 -2.10 -0.27 10.93
N LEU A 89 -1.11 -0.09 11.80
CA LEU A 89 0.01 -1.04 11.96
C LEU A 89 -0.43 -2.39 12.54
N SER A 90 -1.66 -2.50 13.06
CA SER A 90 -2.29 -3.77 13.42
C SER A 90 -2.60 -4.63 12.19
N HIS A 91 -2.74 -4.02 11.01
CA HIS A 91 -2.94 -4.73 9.76
C HIS A 91 -1.60 -5.14 9.13
N THR A 92 -1.49 -6.39 8.67
CA THR A 92 -0.25 -6.95 8.10
C THR A 92 0.27 -6.19 6.90
N PHE A 93 -0.60 -5.64 6.06
CA PHE A 93 -0.20 -4.87 4.88
C PHE A 93 0.68 -3.66 5.27
N GLU A 94 0.18 -2.79 6.13
CA GLU A 94 0.94 -1.62 6.59
C GLU A 94 2.19 -2.00 7.36
N ARG A 95 2.05 -2.95 8.30
CA ARG A 95 3.16 -3.41 9.12
C ARG A 95 4.32 -3.99 8.29
N THR A 96 4.01 -4.80 7.27
CA THR A 96 5.03 -5.41 6.44
C THR A 96 5.66 -4.41 5.48
N THR A 97 4.87 -3.55 4.83
CA THR A 97 5.34 -2.70 3.73
C THR A 97 5.88 -1.35 4.18
N SER A 98 5.23 -0.68 5.13
CA SER A 98 5.66 0.66 5.57
C SER A 98 6.55 0.63 6.81
N TYR A 99 6.54 -0.46 7.59
CA TYR A 99 7.35 -0.57 8.79
C TYR A 99 8.50 -1.56 8.65
N TYR A 100 8.23 -2.86 8.47
CA TYR A 100 9.31 -3.86 8.42
C TYR A 100 10.21 -3.71 7.19
N LEU A 101 9.63 -3.44 6.02
CA LEU A 101 10.41 -3.23 4.81
C LEU A 101 11.26 -1.97 4.92
N ALA A 102 10.69 -0.87 5.38
CA ALA A 102 11.42 0.38 5.54
C ALA A 102 12.56 0.24 6.56
N LEU A 103 12.28 -0.36 7.73
CA LEU A 103 13.28 -0.62 8.76
C LEU A 103 14.41 -1.52 8.25
N GLY A 104 14.07 -2.61 7.57
CA GLY A 104 15.04 -3.59 7.05
C GLY A 104 15.97 -3.04 5.98
N LEU A 105 15.57 -1.98 5.27
CA LEU A 105 16.35 -1.33 4.21
C LEU A 105 16.98 0.01 4.65
N GLY A 106 16.77 0.41 5.90
CA GLY A 106 17.27 1.70 6.40
C GLY A 106 16.58 2.91 5.76
N TYR A 107 15.31 2.75 5.34
CA TYR A 107 14.48 3.82 4.77
C TYR A 107 13.83 4.66 5.86
N THR A 108 13.34 5.82 5.49
CA THR A 108 12.63 6.72 6.41
C THR A 108 11.14 6.38 6.45
N THR A 109 10.57 6.22 7.63
CA THR A 109 9.12 6.15 7.85
C THR A 109 8.65 7.34 8.67
N ALA A 110 7.82 8.18 8.10
CA ALA A 110 7.09 9.22 8.80
C ALA A 110 5.69 8.70 9.15
N PHE A 111 5.24 8.95 10.38
CA PHE A 111 3.90 8.57 10.81
C PHE A 111 2.94 9.74 10.65
N ASN A 112 1.79 9.48 10.04
CA ASN A 112 0.75 10.47 9.86
C ASN A 112 0.17 10.92 11.21
N ARG A 113 -0.02 12.23 11.38
CA ARG A 113 -0.55 12.81 12.62
C ARG A 113 -2.02 12.45 12.87
N SER A 114 -2.81 12.41 11.81
CA SER A 114 -4.23 11.98 11.82
C SER A 114 -4.76 11.92 10.39
N ILE A 115 -5.84 11.18 10.16
CA ILE A 115 -6.48 11.12 8.83
C ILE A 115 -6.94 12.51 8.35
N ALA A 116 -7.35 13.39 9.25
CA ALA A 116 -7.70 14.77 8.92
C ALA A 116 -6.50 15.59 8.39
N ASN A 117 -5.29 15.29 8.85
CA ASN A 117 -4.05 15.95 8.47
C ASN A 117 -3.35 15.29 7.26
N LEU A 118 -3.85 14.18 6.74
CA LEU A 118 -3.17 13.38 5.71
C LEU A 118 -2.72 14.21 4.50
N GLN A 119 -3.55 15.12 4.02
CA GLN A 119 -3.20 15.99 2.89
C GLN A 119 -2.10 17.01 3.23
N ALA A 120 -2.08 17.53 4.45
CA ALA A 120 -1.02 18.41 4.93
C ALA A 120 0.29 17.64 5.08
N ASP A 121 0.22 16.43 5.65
CA ASP A 121 1.38 15.55 5.84
C ASP A 121 2.00 15.10 4.51
N PHE A 122 1.22 14.84 3.47
CA PHE A 122 1.75 14.60 2.12
C PHE A 122 2.61 15.75 1.61
N ARG A 123 2.19 16.99 1.84
CA ARG A 123 2.92 18.18 1.38
C ARG A 123 4.16 18.47 2.21
N GLU A 124 4.11 18.22 3.51
CA GLU A 124 5.20 18.47 4.44
C GLU A 124 6.30 17.40 4.33
N ILE A 125 5.91 16.13 4.38
CA ILE A 125 6.82 14.98 4.35
C ILE A 125 7.32 14.71 2.92
N ARG A 126 6.48 14.91 1.91
CA ARG A 126 6.76 14.63 0.51
C ARG A 126 7.31 13.21 0.32
N PRO A 127 6.54 12.16 0.67
CA PRO A 127 6.98 10.79 0.57
C PRO A 127 7.36 10.41 -0.87
N THR A 128 8.14 9.34 -1.03
CA THR A 128 8.55 8.80 -2.33
C THR A 128 7.79 7.53 -2.68
N VAL A 129 7.31 6.81 -1.66
CA VAL A 129 6.51 5.59 -1.78
C VAL A 129 5.23 5.74 -0.96
N LEU A 130 4.10 5.32 -1.52
CA LEU A 130 2.81 5.34 -0.85
C LEU A 130 2.17 3.96 -0.84
N MET A 131 2.01 3.40 0.35
CA MET A 131 1.17 2.24 0.61
C MET A 131 -0.23 2.72 0.98
N SER A 132 -1.26 2.27 0.24
CA SER A 132 -2.59 2.82 0.37
C SER A 132 -3.68 1.77 0.09
N VAL A 133 -4.91 2.18 0.22
CA VAL A 133 -6.11 1.40 -0.11
C VAL A 133 -6.98 2.19 -1.11
N PRO A 134 -7.85 1.54 -1.90
CA PRO A 134 -8.67 2.21 -2.92
C PRO A 134 -9.45 3.41 -2.41
N ARG A 135 -9.93 3.35 -1.18
CA ARG A 135 -10.74 4.41 -0.57
C ARG A 135 -10.07 5.78 -0.57
N VAL A 136 -8.75 5.84 -0.43
CA VAL A 136 -8.01 7.11 -0.44
C VAL A 136 -8.05 7.73 -1.85
N TYR A 137 -7.82 6.93 -2.87
CA TYR A 137 -7.88 7.39 -4.27
C TYR A 137 -9.30 7.78 -4.68
N GLU A 138 -10.32 7.02 -4.24
CA GLU A 138 -11.74 7.33 -4.47
C GLU A 138 -12.15 8.66 -3.86
N MET A 139 -11.72 8.94 -2.61
CA MET A 139 -12.00 10.23 -1.96
C MET A 139 -11.35 11.41 -2.71
N ILE A 140 -10.11 11.23 -3.17
CA ILE A 140 -9.42 12.27 -3.96
C ILE A 140 -10.11 12.44 -5.32
N TYR A 141 -10.50 11.35 -5.97
CA TYR A 141 -11.24 11.38 -7.23
C TYR A 141 -12.58 12.12 -7.10
N ALA A 142 -13.36 11.81 -6.06
CA ALA A 142 -14.62 12.50 -5.80
C ALA A 142 -14.43 14.01 -5.63
N LYS A 143 -13.46 14.44 -4.81
CA LYS A 143 -13.11 15.85 -4.65
C LYS A 143 -12.66 16.51 -5.95
N LEU A 144 -11.92 15.78 -6.79
CA LEU A 144 -11.49 16.24 -8.11
C LEU A 144 -12.71 16.46 -9.03
N GLN A 145 -13.64 15.51 -9.08
CA GLN A 145 -14.87 15.63 -9.88
C GLN A 145 -15.77 16.78 -9.42
N ASP A 146 -15.95 16.93 -8.10
CA ASP A 146 -16.70 18.06 -7.51
C ASP A 146 -16.06 19.41 -7.86
N GLY A 147 -14.72 19.45 -7.84
CA GLY A 147 -13.96 20.64 -8.24
C GLY A 147 -14.14 20.95 -9.74
N LEU A 148 -14.09 19.95 -10.59
CA LEU A 148 -14.25 20.08 -12.04
C LEU A 148 -15.66 20.50 -12.44
N ALA A 149 -16.68 20.00 -11.73
CA ALA A 149 -18.10 20.35 -11.97
C ALA A 149 -18.32 21.87 -11.87
N LYS A 150 -17.55 22.57 -11.04
CA LYS A 150 -17.60 24.02 -10.82
C LYS A 150 -16.75 24.84 -11.82
N LYS A 151 -15.99 24.19 -12.70
CA LYS A 151 -15.12 24.84 -13.67
C LYS A 151 -15.84 25.08 -15.01
N SER A 152 -15.27 25.98 -15.81
CA SER A 152 -15.74 26.27 -17.17
C SER A 152 -15.68 25.04 -18.07
N LYS A 153 -16.49 25.03 -19.14
CA LYS A 153 -16.47 23.96 -20.16
C LYS A 153 -15.07 23.75 -20.76
N PHE A 154 -14.31 24.83 -20.94
CA PHE A 154 -12.96 24.77 -21.46
C PHE A 154 -12.00 24.02 -20.51
N VAL A 155 -12.06 24.28 -19.19
CA VAL A 155 -11.21 23.59 -18.21
C VAL A 155 -11.56 22.10 -18.14
N ARG A 156 -12.85 21.76 -18.19
CA ARG A 156 -13.31 20.35 -18.24
C ARG A 156 -12.80 19.64 -19.50
N TYR A 157 -12.95 20.29 -20.66
CA TYR A 157 -12.41 19.77 -21.91
C TYR A 157 -10.89 19.53 -21.85
N LEU A 158 -10.14 20.48 -21.29
CA LEU A 158 -8.69 20.35 -21.13
C LEU A 158 -8.33 19.18 -20.21
N PHE A 159 -9.11 18.96 -19.15
CA PHE A 159 -8.94 17.83 -18.24
C PHE A 159 -9.21 16.49 -18.94
N ASP A 160 -10.33 16.38 -19.66
CA ASP A 160 -10.68 15.15 -20.38
C ASP A 160 -9.62 14.83 -21.45
N TRP A 161 -9.14 15.84 -22.17
CA TRP A 161 -8.05 15.68 -23.14
C TRP A 161 -6.73 15.24 -22.49
N ALA A 162 -6.40 15.77 -21.32
CA ALA A 162 -5.23 15.33 -20.56
C ALA A 162 -5.34 13.87 -20.14
N VAL A 163 -6.53 13.43 -19.70
CA VAL A 163 -6.80 12.02 -19.37
C VAL A 163 -6.68 11.13 -20.62
N GLU A 164 -7.23 11.51 -21.75
CA GLU A 164 -7.11 10.73 -22.99
C GLU A 164 -5.65 10.57 -23.46
N VAL A 165 -4.92 11.67 -23.55
CA VAL A 165 -3.51 11.67 -23.97
C VAL A 165 -2.64 10.87 -23.00
N GLY A 166 -2.81 11.11 -21.70
CA GLY A 166 -2.07 10.42 -20.66
C GLY A 166 -2.38 8.93 -20.59
N TRP A 167 -3.65 8.55 -20.81
CA TRP A 167 -4.06 7.13 -20.86
C TRP A 167 -3.39 6.39 -22.03
N ARG A 168 -3.38 6.97 -23.23
CA ARG A 168 -2.68 6.38 -24.37
C ARG A 168 -1.16 6.25 -24.12
N ARG A 169 -0.56 7.24 -23.43
CA ARG A 169 0.84 7.16 -23.00
C ARG A 169 1.05 5.99 -22.04
N PHE A 170 0.25 5.91 -20.98
CA PHE A 170 0.31 4.82 -20.00
C PHE A 170 0.16 3.45 -20.66
N CYS A 171 -0.78 3.28 -21.58
CA CYS A 171 -0.98 2.03 -22.32
C CYS A 171 0.27 1.63 -23.12
N ARG A 172 0.90 2.57 -23.84
CA ARG A 172 2.15 2.30 -24.59
C ARG A 172 3.29 1.88 -23.67
N GLU A 173 3.47 2.58 -22.56
CA GLU A 173 4.54 2.32 -21.58
C GLU A 173 4.39 0.94 -20.89
N ASN A 174 3.16 0.42 -20.80
CA ASN A 174 2.86 -0.85 -20.12
C ASN A 174 2.48 -1.99 -21.08
N GLY A 175 2.64 -1.82 -22.40
CA GLY A 175 2.34 -2.85 -23.40
C GLY A 175 0.85 -3.18 -23.52
N LEU A 176 -0.04 -2.26 -23.18
CA LEU A 176 -1.49 -2.42 -23.25
C LEU A 176 -2.04 -1.97 -24.60
N PRO A 177 -3.21 -2.48 -25.04
CA PRO A 177 -3.90 -1.99 -26.23
C PRO A 177 -4.16 -0.48 -26.14
N VAL A 178 -3.79 0.26 -27.18
CA VAL A 178 -3.94 1.71 -27.24
C VAL A 178 -5.22 2.06 -27.98
N GLU A 179 -6.09 2.86 -27.36
CA GLU A 179 -7.31 3.35 -27.96
C GLU A 179 -6.98 4.22 -29.19
N SER A 180 -7.63 3.93 -30.32
CA SER A 180 -7.50 4.74 -31.54
C SER A 180 -8.17 6.11 -31.35
N SER A 181 -7.54 7.17 -31.87
CA SER A 181 -8.11 8.50 -31.86
C SER A 181 -7.61 9.25 -33.09
N SER A 182 -8.51 9.97 -33.75
CA SER A 182 -8.13 10.84 -34.89
C SER A 182 -7.14 11.95 -34.52
N ARG A 183 -7.01 12.26 -33.23
CA ARG A 183 -6.09 13.26 -32.68
C ARG A 183 -4.81 12.68 -32.07
N ALA A 184 -4.62 11.36 -32.09
CA ALA A 184 -3.49 10.69 -31.44
C ALA A 184 -2.12 11.16 -31.97
N TRP A 185 -2.06 11.67 -33.20
CA TRP A 185 -0.85 12.25 -33.77
C TRP A 185 -0.38 13.54 -33.08
N LEU A 186 -1.29 14.24 -32.35
CA LEU A 186 -0.96 15.42 -31.54
C LEU A 186 -0.34 15.07 -30.19
N ASP A 187 -0.50 13.84 -29.70
CA ASP A 187 -0.07 13.43 -28.35
C ASP A 187 1.38 13.85 -28.03
N PRO A 188 2.40 13.63 -28.89
CA PRO A 188 3.78 13.99 -28.58
C PRO A 188 3.99 15.49 -28.36
N PHE A 189 3.18 16.33 -29.02
CA PHE A 189 3.32 17.79 -28.96
C PHE A 189 2.60 18.40 -27.76
N VAL A 190 1.49 17.78 -27.32
CA VAL A 190 0.62 18.36 -26.28
C VAL A 190 0.82 17.70 -24.91
N ALA A 191 1.36 16.48 -24.84
CA ALA A 191 1.47 15.71 -23.60
C ALA A 191 2.19 16.48 -22.49
N GLY A 192 3.32 17.11 -22.79
CA GLY A 192 4.08 17.89 -21.79
C GLY A 192 3.31 19.11 -21.26
N PHE A 193 2.59 19.80 -22.13
CA PHE A 193 1.74 20.94 -21.73
C PHE A 193 0.57 20.47 -20.83
N LEU A 194 -0.13 19.42 -21.24
CA LEU A 194 -1.26 18.85 -20.50
C LEU A 194 -0.81 18.30 -19.15
N ASP A 195 0.31 17.59 -19.11
CA ASP A 195 0.90 17.09 -17.86
C ASP A 195 1.23 18.25 -16.90
N LYS A 196 1.87 19.30 -17.39
CA LYS A 196 2.21 20.49 -16.59
C LYS A 196 0.97 21.22 -16.07
N LYS A 197 -0.12 21.29 -16.84
CA LYS A 197 -1.34 22.04 -16.49
C LYS A 197 -2.32 21.22 -15.65
N VAL A 198 -2.36 19.91 -15.84
CA VAL A 198 -3.37 19.03 -15.21
C VAL A 198 -2.71 17.96 -14.34
N GLY A 199 -1.82 17.13 -14.91
CA GLY A 199 -1.20 16.01 -14.19
C GLY A 199 -0.42 16.44 -12.95
N SER A 200 0.37 17.51 -13.05
CA SER A 200 1.15 18.04 -11.92
C SER A 200 0.26 18.47 -10.74
N GLN A 201 -0.95 18.97 -10.99
CA GLN A 201 -1.88 19.38 -9.92
C GLN A 201 -2.37 18.16 -9.11
N LEU A 202 -2.62 17.04 -9.77
CA LEU A 202 -2.99 15.80 -9.06
C LEU A 202 -1.80 15.26 -8.26
N ARG A 203 -0.60 15.19 -8.84
CA ARG A 203 0.61 14.73 -8.13
C ARG A 203 0.96 15.62 -6.93
N ALA A 204 0.74 16.93 -7.02
CA ALA A 204 0.96 17.87 -5.93
C ALA A 204 0.08 17.61 -4.70
N VAL A 205 -1.08 16.93 -4.85
CA VAL A 205 -1.91 16.47 -3.73
C VAL A 205 -1.13 15.50 -2.83
N PHE A 206 -0.23 14.72 -3.42
CA PHE A 206 0.59 13.70 -2.77
C PHE A 206 2.03 14.18 -2.44
N GLY A 207 2.34 15.47 -2.60
CA GLY A 207 3.67 16.02 -2.33
C GLY A 207 4.66 15.97 -3.50
N ASP A 208 4.22 15.54 -4.69
CA ASP A 208 4.93 15.61 -5.99
C ASP A 208 6.28 14.83 -6.07
N ARG A 209 6.53 13.91 -5.13
CA ARG A 209 7.74 13.08 -5.12
C ARG A 209 7.47 11.58 -5.20
N ILE A 210 6.21 11.17 -5.08
CA ILE A 210 5.88 9.75 -5.10
C ILE A 210 6.06 9.21 -6.52
N HIS A 211 6.86 8.18 -6.64
CA HIS A 211 7.06 7.43 -7.89
C HIS A 211 6.50 6.01 -7.82
N LEU A 212 6.17 5.53 -6.60
CA LEU A 212 5.62 4.19 -6.37
C LEU A 212 4.35 4.29 -5.51
N TYR A 213 3.20 4.20 -6.17
CA TYR A 213 1.88 4.17 -5.54
C TYR A 213 1.37 2.74 -5.50
N ILE A 214 1.14 2.19 -4.33
CA ILE A 214 0.67 0.80 -4.17
C ILE A 214 -0.71 0.81 -3.53
N SER A 215 -1.59 -0.03 -4.05
CA SER A 215 -2.95 -0.20 -3.52
C SER A 215 -3.23 -1.67 -3.26
N GLY A 216 -3.71 -1.97 -2.06
CA GLY A 216 -4.10 -3.32 -1.64
C GLY A 216 -5.41 -3.34 -0.87
N GLY A 217 -5.89 -4.54 -0.53
CA GLY A 217 -7.07 -4.76 0.30
C GLY A 217 -8.41 -4.75 -0.44
N ALA A 218 -8.52 -4.11 -1.60
CA ALA A 218 -9.69 -4.18 -2.48
C ALA A 218 -9.31 -3.77 -3.91
N ALA A 219 -10.19 -4.05 -4.88
CA ALA A 219 -10.01 -3.63 -6.27
C ALA A 219 -10.22 -2.11 -6.42
N LEU A 220 -9.39 -1.48 -7.24
CA LEU A 220 -9.54 -0.08 -7.62
C LEU A 220 -10.60 0.07 -8.71
N SER A 221 -11.49 1.06 -8.63
CA SER A 221 -12.49 1.25 -9.66
C SER A 221 -11.83 1.65 -11.00
N PRO A 222 -12.34 1.16 -12.15
CA PRO A 222 -11.76 1.45 -13.46
C PRO A 222 -11.68 2.94 -13.79
N ALA A 223 -12.66 3.74 -13.37
CA ALA A 223 -12.68 5.18 -13.59
C ALA A 223 -11.57 5.90 -12.81
N VAL A 224 -11.34 5.50 -11.56
CA VAL A 224 -10.25 6.00 -10.73
C VAL A 224 -8.92 5.59 -11.35
N ALA A 225 -8.74 4.30 -11.65
CA ALA A 225 -7.51 3.79 -12.27
C ALA A 225 -7.16 4.56 -13.54
N ARG A 226 -8.09 4.67 -14.49
CA ARG A 226 -7.89 5.39 -15.76
C ARG A 226 -7.43 6.83 -15.53
N THR A 227 -8.13 7.57 -14.66
CA THR A 227 -7.82 8.98 -14.42
C THR A 227 -6.46 9.17 -13.76
N PHE A 228 -6.17 8.39 -12.71
CA PHE A 228 -4.92 8.52 -11.97
C PHE A 228 -3.71 8.10 -12.82
N PHE A 229 -3.79 6.97 -13.51
CA PHE A 229 -2.70 6.49 -14.36
C PHE A 229 -2.41 7.48 -15.51
N ALA A 230 -3.47 7.98 -16.16
CA ALA A 230 -3.34 8.99 -17.20
C ALA A 230 -2.65 10.27 -16.71
N LEU A 231 -2.92 10.71 -15.48
CA LEU A 231 -2.37 11.92 -14.91
C LEU A 231 -1.03 11.73 -14.16
N GLY A 232 -0.36 10.61 -14.38
CA GLY A 232 0.98 10.34 -13.86
C GLY A 232 1.01 9.88 -12.40
N VAL A 233 -0.07 9.22 -11.96
CA VAL A 233 -0.16 8.51 -10.67
C VAL A 233 -0.42 7.01 -10.96
N PRO A 234 0.59 6.25 -11.41
CA PRO A 234 0.43 4.85 -11.75
C PRO A 234 0.33 4.00 -10.47
N ILE A 235 -0.87 3.56 -10.15
CA ILE A 235 -1.14 2.78 -8.95
C ILE A 235 -0.91 1.30 -9.25
N TYR A 236 0.00 0.66 -8.53
CA TYR A 236 0.28 -0.78 -8.63
C TYR A 236 -0.63 -1.52 -7.67
N GLN A 237 -1.62 -2.21 -8.20
CA GLN A 237 -2.52 -3.02 -7.40
C GLN A 237 -1.85 -4.31 -6.98
N GLY A 238 -2.03 -4.71 -5.72
CA GLY A 238 -1.59 -5.97 -5.17
C GLY A 238 -2.73 -6.73 -4.50
N TYR A 239 -2.55 -8.04 -4.38
CA TYR A 239 -3.46 -8.95 -3.71
C TYR A 239 -2.73 -9.74 -2.63
N GLY A 240 -3.42 -10.00 -1.54
CA GLY A 240 -2.91 -10.80 -0.44
C GLY A 240 -3.90 -10.97 0.69
N MET A 241 -3.48 -11.69 1.70
CA MET A 241 -4.25 -11.97 2.91
C MET A 241 -3.31 -12.08 4.10
N THR A 242 -3.83 -11.91 5.31
CA THR A 242 -3.02 -11.99 6.53
C THR A 242 -2.26 -13.32 6.63
N GLU A 243 -2.88 -14.40 6.19
CA GLU A 243 -2.35 -15.77 6.18
C GLU A 243 -1.16 -15.97 5.23
N THR A 244 -0.84 -14.98 4.38
CA THR A 244 0.30 -15.01 3.44
C THR A 244 1.33 -13.91 3.66
N SER A 245 1.28 -13.17 4.78
CA SER A 245 2.30 -12.24 5.34
C SER A 245 2.59 -10.91 4.62
N PRO A 246 1.71 -10.18 3.95
CA PRO A 246 0.42 -10.57 3.42
C PRO A 246 0.41 -10.78 1.91
N ILE A 247 1.43 -10.32 1.16
CA ILE A 247 1.37 -10.11 -0.30
C ILE A 247 1.56 -11.44 -1.04
N ILE A 248 0.64 -11.75 -1.96
CA ILE A 248 0.70 -12.87 -2.89
C ILE A 248 1.15 -12.39 -4.26
N SER A 249 0.56 -11.30 -4.76
CA SER A 249 0.85 -10.74 -6.07
C SER A 249 0.84 -9.22 -6.06
N VAL A 250 1.54 -8.62 -7.01
CA VAL A 250 1.56 -7.17 -7.22
C VAL A 250 1.94 -6.85 -8.67
N ASN A 251 1.32 -5.82 -9.25
CA ASN A 251 1.71 -5.31 -10.57
C ASN A 251 3.17 -4.85 -10.57
N LYS A 252 3.83 -4.93 -11.74
CA LYS A 252 5.25 -4.58 -11.91
C LYS A 252 5.41 -3.23 -12.61
N VAL A 253 6.49 -2.55 -12.31
CA VAL A 253 6.92 -1.36 -13.07
C VAL A 253 7.16 -1.75 -14.53
N GLY A 254 6.60 -0.98 -15.47
CA GLY A 254 6.65 -1.25 -16.90
C GLY A 254 5.68 -2.34 -17.41
N HIS A 255 4.94 -3.01 -16.51
CA HIS A 255 3.93 -4.01 -16.82
C HIS A 255 2.74 -3.88 -15.86
N ASN A 256 2.26 -2.66 -15.68
CA ASN A 256 1.14 -2.38 -14.79
C ASN A 256 -0.20 -2.51 -15.55
N HIS A 257 -0.98 -3.52 -15.20
CA HIS A 257 -2.28 -3.77 -15.81
C HIS A 257 -3.40 -3.38 -14.83
N PRO A 258 -4.21 -2.34 -15.17
CA PRO A 258 -5.17 -1.74 -14.22
C PRO A 258 -6.29 -2.68 -13.74
N ASN A 259 -6.59 -3.72 -14.52
CA ASN A 259 -7.66 -4.69 -14.22
C ASN A 259 -7.15 -5.97 -13.56
N THR A 260 -5.89 -5.99 -13.12
CA THR A 260 -5.28 -7.16 -12.49
C THR A 260 -4.52 -6.77 -11.22
N VAL A 261 -4.20 -7.77 -10.43
CA VAL A 261 -3.35 -7.64 -9.23
C VAL A 261 -1.90 -8.03 -9.50
N GLY A 262 -1.54 -8.17 -10.79
CA GLY A 262 -0.20 -8.53 -11.22
C GLY A 262 0.18 -9.99 -10.99
N PRO A 263 1.42 -10.36 -11.36
CA PRO A 263 1.93 -11.72 -11.17
C PRO A 263 2.19 -12.03 -9.69
N ALA A 264 2.17 -13.31 -9.35
CA ALA A 264 2.59 -13.79 -8.04
C ALA A 264 4.04 -13.37 -7.74
N LEU A 265 4.36 -13.20 -6.45
CA LEU A 265 5.74 -12.99 -6.02
C LEU A 265 6.62 -14.18 -6.42
N PRO A 266 7.91 -13.96 -6.75
CA PRO A 266 8.77 -15.00 -7.33
C PRO A 266 9.00 -16.23 -6.43
N ASN A 267 8.75 -16.10 -5.14
CA ASN A 267 8.91 -17.15 -4.13
C ASN A 267 7.57 -17.77 -3.69
N ILE A 268 6.50 -17.55 -4.45
CA ILE A 268 5.14 -18.04 -4.19
C ILE A 268 4.65 -18.82 -5.41
N GLU A 269 4.08 -19.98 -5.17
CA GLU A 269 3.35 -20.76 -6.18
C GLU A 269 1.86 -20.55 -5.99
N VAL A 270 1.17 -20.30 -7.09
CA VAL A 270 -0.28 -20.07 -7.12
C VAL A 270 -0.91 -21.01 -8.14
N ARG A 271 -2.01 -21.64 -7.77
CA ARG A 271 -2.84 -22.43 -8.68
C ARG A 271 -4.31 -22.25 -8.37
N LEU A 272 -5.15 -22.53 -9.35
CA LEU A 272 -6.57 -22.69 -9.15
C LEU A 272 -6.87 -24.14 -8.77
N GLY A 273 -7.58 -24.34 -7.69
CA GLY A 273 -8.12 -25.60 -7.26
C GLY A 273 -9.53 -25.84 -7.83
N GLU A 274 -10.22 -26.83 -7.27
CA GLU A 274 -11.58 -27.14 -7.63
C GLU A 274 -12.53 -25.98 -7.25
N GLY A 275 -13.48 -25.64 -8.11
CA GLY A 275 -14.39 -24.50 -7.87
C GLY A 275 -13.74 -23.13 -7.89
N ASP A 276 -12.67 -22.96 -8.66
CA ASP A 276 -11.89 -21.71 -8.75
C ASP A 276 -11.26 -21.24 -7.43
N GLU A 277 -11.04 -22.14 -6.49
CA GLU A 277 -10.34 -21.84 -5.24
C GLU A 277 -8.90 -21.44 -5.51
N LEU A 278 -8.49 -20.25 -5.07
CA LEU A 278 -7.11 -19.80 -5.17
C LEU A 278 -6.24 -20.48 -4.10
N GLN A 279 -5.35 -21.36 -4.51
CA GLN A 279 -4.42 -22.06 -3.63
C GLN A 279 -3.02 -21.46 -3.72
N VAL A 280 -2.41 -21.24 -2.56
CA VAL A 280 -1.10 -20.59 -2.43
C VAL A 280 -0.15 -21.46 -1.64
N ARG A 281 1.08 -21.65 -2.16
CA ARG A 281 2.18 -22.34 -1.48
C ARG A 281 3.44 -21.48 -1.51
N GLY A 282 4.14 -21.41 -0.38
CA GLY A 282 5.42 -20.70 -0.31
C GLY A 282 5.82 -20.37 1.13
N PRO A 283 7.03 -19.79 1.31
CA PRO A 283 7.57 -19.47 2.63
C PRO A 283 6.83 -18.32 3.33
N THR A 284 5.92 -17.64 2.64
CA THR A 284 5.11 -16.55 3.19
C THR A 284 3.83 -17.04 3.86
N VAL A 285 3.44 -18.31 3.64
CA VAL A 285 2.23 -18.89 4.23
C VAL A 285 2.43 -19.07 5.73
N MET A 286 1.43 -18.66 6.51
CA MET A 286 1.43 -18.71 7.97
C MET A 286 1.72 -20.09 8.54
N LYS A 287 2.11 -20.16 9.80
CA LYS A 287 2.29 -21.42 10.54
C LYS A 287 0.95 -22.15 10.83
N GLY A 288 -0.14 -21.40 10.91
CA GLY A 288 -1.48 -21.89 11.26
C GLY A 288 -2.24 -20.85 12.09
N TYR A 289 -3.42 -21.21 12.56
CA TYR A 289 -4.18 -20.38 13.48
C TYR A 289 -3.86 -20.73 14.94
N TRP A 290 -3.79 -19.71 15.78
CA TRP A 290 -3.54 -19.87 17.23
C TRP A 290 -4.67 -20.62 17.90
N ASN A 291 -4.32 -21.69 18.67
CA ASN A 291 -5.26 -22.55 19.38
C ASN A 291 -6.38 -23.15 18.49
N ARG A 292 -6.07 -23.41 17.21
CA ARG A 292 -6.99 -24.13 16.30
C ARG A 292 -6.19 -25.19 15.53
N GLU A 293 -6.71 -26.40 15.52
CA GLU A 293 -6.21 -27.51 14.71
C GLU A 293 -6.69 -27.41 13.26
#